data_246abd0c67af7740390a1d372d43e4bc
#
_entry.id   246abd0c67af7740390a1d372d43e4bc
#
_cell.length_a   1.000
_cell.length_b   1.000
_cell.length_c   1.000
_cell.angle_alpha   90.00
_cell.angle_beta   90.00
_cell.angle_gamma   90.00
#
_symmetry.space_group_name_H-M   'P 1'
#
loop_
_entity.id
_entity.type
_entity.pdbx_description
1 polymer ?
#
loop_
_entity_poly.entity_id
_entity_poly.type
_entity_poly.pdbx_seq_one_letter_code
_entity_poly.pdbx_strand_id
1 'polypeptide(L)'
;VLKLYRSLLRTPYCVWTEDYPSEKEVEFDLSRDALFCMRDDSGKIAGVISIDDDPNVECLTCWSKTMVPSAEVSRVGVYQEFQNQGIARKLLVGVMEELKNRGYRAVHLLVAKDNVKALRSYDKLNFENVGECELWGHMYWCYEKAL
;
A
#
# COMPACT_ATOMS: atom_id res chain seq x y z
N VAL A 1 -5.64 -13.62 -4.84
CA VAL A 1 -4.90 -12.62 -4.05
C VAL A 1 -3.81 -13.26 -3.20
N LEU A 2 -4.14 -14.27 -2.41
CA LEU A 2 -3.14 -15.01 -1.61
C LEU A 2 -2.01 -15.60 -2.45
N LYS A 3 -2.35 -16.16 -3.59
CA LYS A 3 -1.35 -16.68 -4.52
C LYS A 3 -0.39 -15.58 -4.98
N LEU A 4 -0.91 -14.38 -5.24
CA LEU A 4 -0.09 -13.22 -5.59
C LEU A 4 0.83 -12.85 -4.43
N TYR A 5 0.32 -12.76 -3.21
CA TYR A 5 1.14 -12.43 -2.04
C TYR A 5 2.28 -13.43 -1.86
N ARG A 6 1.98 -14.73 -1.97
CA ARG A 6 2.98 -15.79 -1.82
C ARG A 6 4.01 -15.79 -2.94
N SER A 7 3.61 -15.40 -4.15
CA SER A 7 4.53 -15.31 -5.29
C SER A 7 5.63 -14.27 -5.11
N LEU A 8 5.40 -13.28 -4.24
CA LEU A 8 6.33 -12.19 -3.98
C LEU A 8 7.27 -12.43 -2.81
N LEU A 9 7.05 -13.51 -2.04
CA LEU A 9 7.99 -13.89 -0.98
C LEU A 9 9.38 -14.12 -1.58
N ARG A 10 10.42 -13.69 -0.87
CA ARG A 10 11.82 -13.79 -1.29
C ARG A 10 12.21 -12.92 -2.49
N THR A 11 11.30 -12.06 -2.97
CA THR A 11 11.68 -11.04 -3.95
C THR A 11 12.39 -9.88 -3.25
N PRO A 12 13.20 -9.08 -3.97
CA PRO A 12 13.84 -7.91 -3.37
C PRO A 12 12.83 -6.97 -2.71
N TYR A 13 13.19 -6.44 -1.54
CA TYR A 13 12.38 -5.50 -0.75
C TYR A 13 11.10 -6.07 -0.14
N CYS A 14 10.82 -7.34 -0.31
CA CYS A 14 9.65 -7.96 0.31
C CYS A 14 9.91 -8.19 1.80
N VAL A 15 9.07 -7.58 2.64
CA VAL A 15 9.12 -7.76 4.10
C VAL A 15 8.07 -8.75 4.59
N TRP A 16 7.29 -9.33 3.69
CA TRP A 16 6.26 -10.31 4.03
C TRP A 16 6.84 -11.67 4.38
N THR A 17 6.05 -12.46 5.08
CA THR A 17 6.39 -13.83 5.49
C THR A 17 5.33 -14.80 4.96
N GLU A 18 5.54 -16.10 5.19
CA GLU A 18 4.55 -17.10 4.83
C GLU A 18 3.24 -16.96 5.63
N ASP A 19 3.32 -16.32 6.79
CA ASP A 19 2.17 -16.11 7.69
C ASP A 19 1.50 -14.75 7.50
N TYR A 20 2.10 -13.83 6.72
CA TYR A 20 1.56 -12.49 6.50
C TYR A 20 1.97 -11.96 5.12
N PRO A 21 1.04 -11.42 4.30
CA PRO A 21 -0.41 -11.44 4.49
C PRO A 21 -1.02 -12.84 4.35
N SER A 22 -2.09 -13.09 5.11
CA SER A 22 -2.81 -14.36 5.10
C SER A 22 -4.28 -14.16 4.69
N GLU A 23 -5.07 -15.23 4.78
CA GLU A 23 -6.51 -15.15 4.55
C GLU A 23 -7.19 -14.14 5.47
N LYS A 24 -6.68 -13.96 6.69
CA LYS A 24 -7.24 -13.00 7.65
C LYS A 24 -7.21 -11.58 7.09
N GLU A 25 -6.11 -11.17 6.50
CA GLU A 25 -5.97 -9.84 5.92
C GLU A 25 -6.86 -9.69 4.69
N VAL A 26 -6.96 -10.70 3.85
CA VAL A 26 -7.85 -10.69 2.68
C VAL A 26 -9.31 -10.56 3.11
N GLU A 27 -9.76 -11.37 4.07
CA GLU A 27 -11.13 -11.31 4.58
C GLU A 27 -11.43 -9.96 5.24
N PHE A 28 -10.50 -9.44 6.01
CA PHE A 28 -10.63 -8.13 6.65
C PHE A 28 -10.79 -7.02 5.61
N ASP A 29 -9.98 -7.04 4.56
CA ASP A 29 -10.06 -6.05 3.49
C ASP A 29 -11.37 -6.17 2.72
N LEU A 30 -11.78 -7.38 2.37
CA LEU A 30 -13.03 -7.62 1.66
C LEU A 30 -14.25 -7.17 2.48
N SER A 31 -14.25 -7.40 3.78
CA SER A 31 -15.37 -7.02 4.66
C SER A 31 -15.57 -5.51 4.74
N ARG A 32 -14.55 -4.72 4.41
CA ARG A 32 -14.58 -3.26 4.46
C ARG A 32 -14.62 -2.62 3.07
N ASP A 33 -14.75 -3.42 2.02
CA ASP A 33 -14.63 -2.94 0.64
C ASP A 33 -13.31 -2.19 0.41
N ALA A 34 -12.21 -2.80 0.86
CA ALA A 34 -10.89 -2.19 0.96
C ALA A 34 -9.80 -2.93 0.17
N LEU A 35 -10.17 -3.89 -0.66
CA LEU A 35 -9.26 -4.63 -1.52
C LEU A 35 -9.53 -4.31 -2.97
N PHE A 36 -8.52 -3.84 -3.67
CA PHE A 36 -8.62 -3.45 -5.08
C PHE A 36 -7.62 -4.24 -5.91
N CYS A 37 -8.01 -4.59 -7.10
CA CYS A 37 -7.13 -5.32 -8.02
C CYS A 37 -7.19 -4.72 -9.42
N MET A 38 -6.14 -4.97 -10.18
CA MET A 38 -6.10 -4.72 -11.61
C MET A 38 -5.97 -6.06 -12.33
N ARG A 39 -6.77 -6.24 -13.38
CA ARG A 39 -6.76 -7.46 -14.19
C ARG A 39 -6.16 -7.15 -15.56
N ASP A 40 -5.53 -8.15 -16.15
CA ASP A 40 -5.09 -8.07 -17.54
C ASP A 40 -6.27 -8.32 -18.50
N ASP A 41 -6.00 -8.29 -19.80
CA ASP A 41 -7.03 -8.48 -20.84
C ASP A 41 -7.67 -9.87 -20.80
N SER A 42 -6.98 -10.85 -20.22
CA SER A 42 -7.51 -12.23 -20.05
C SER A 42 -8.38 -12.38 -18.79
N GLY A 43 -8.44 -11.35 -17.93
CA GLY A 43 -9.14 -11.39 -16.66
C GLY A 43 -8.28 -11.86 -15.49
N LYS A 44 -6.99 -12.15 -15.71
CA LYS A 44 -6.06 -12.55 -14.66
C LYS A 44 -5.70 -11.35 -13.79
N ILE A 45 -5.65 -11.54 -12.46
CA ILE A 45 -5.18 -10.50 -11.54
C ILE A 45 -3.70 -10.24 -11.78
N ALA A 46 -3.36 -9.01 -12.11
CA ALA A 46 -1.99 -8.56 -12.32
C ALA A 46 -1.41 -7.94 -11.04
N GLY A 47 -2.22 -7.24 -10.28
CA GLY A 47 -1.79 -6.57 -9.05
C GLY A 47 -2.93 -6.28 -8.11
N VAL A 48 -2.59 -6.01 -6.86
CA VAL A 48 -3.54 -5.68 -5.79
C VAL A 48 -3.01 -4.56 -4.90
N ILE A 49 -3.92 -3.87 -4.25
CA ILE A 49 -3.64 -2.86 -3.23
C ILE A 49 -4.76 -2.86 -2.20
N SER A 50 -4.42 -2.60 -0.95
CA SER A 50 -5.40 -2.55 0.15
C SER A 50 -5.46 -1.17 0.77
N ILE A 51 -6.65 -0.79 1.23
CA ILE A 51 -6.83 0.28 2.22
C ILE A 51 -6.81 -0.40 3.58
N ASP A 52 -5.89 -0.01 4.45
CA ASP A 52 -5.72 -0.64 5.75
C ASP A 52 -6.28 0.23 6.87
N ASP A 53 -6.41 -0.35 8.04
CA ASP A 53 -6.78 0.32 9.28
C ASP A 53 -6.01 -0.35 10.42
N ASP A 54 -4.70 -0.14 10.44
CA ASP A 54 -3.79 -0.75 11.40
C ASP A 54 -3.51 0.23 12.55
N PRO A 55 -3.92 -0.09 13.78
CA PRO A 55 -3.66 0.79 14.93
C PRO A 55 -2.19 1.11 15.15
N ASN A 56 -1.27 0.21 14.79
CA ASN A 56 0.17 0.44 14.92
C ASN A 56 0.67 1.54 13.98
N VAL A 57 0.00 1.76 12.87
CA VAL A 57 0.32 2.81 11.90
C VAL A 57 -0.46 4.07 12.24
N GLU A 58 -1.74 3.94 12.53
CA GLU A 58 -2.61 5.08 12.82
C GLU A 58 -2.19 5.86 14.06
N CYS A 59 -1.60 5.19 15.05
CA CYS A 59 -1.15 5.83 16.29
C CYS A 59 0.17 6.61 16.15
N LEU A 60 0.85 6.54 15.00
CA LEU A 60 2.07 7.31 14.79
C LEU A 60 1.78 8.81 14.81
N THR A 61 2.70 9.58 15.39
CA THR A 61 2.49 11.01 15.62
C THR A 61 2.91 11.90 14.46
N CYS A 62 3.48 11.32 13.40
CA CYS A 62 3.98 12.07 12.25
C CYS A 62 2.88 12.53 11.29
N TRP A 63 1.70 11.90 11.33
CA TRP A 63 0.61 12.22 10.40
C TRP A 63 -0.01 13.59 10.67
N SER A 64 -0.42 14.26 9.60
CA SER A 64 -1.10 15.56 9.72
C SER A 64 -2.38 15.45 10.55
N LYS A 65 -2.56 16.38 11.48
CA LYS A 65 -3.75 16.46 12.33
C LYS A 65 -4.89 17.24 11.68
N THR A 66 -4.59 17.93 10.58
CA THR A 66 -5.56 18.79 9.88
C THR A 66 -6.15 18.12 8.64
N MET A 67 -5.43 17.17 8.02
CA MET A 67 -5.90 16.42 6.86
C MET A 67 -6.57 15.13 7.32
N VAL A 68 -7.72 15.27 7.96
CA VAL A 68 -8.48 14.11 8.45
C VAL A 68 -9.89 14.13 7.87
N PRO A 69 -10.49 12.96 7.59
CA PRO A 69 -9.92 11.63 7.77
C PRO A 69 -8.83 11.29 6.75
N SER A 70 -7.87 10.49 7.19
CA SER A 70 -6.79 9.96 6.36
C SER A 70 -6.84 8.44 6.38
N ALA A 71 -6.47 7.82 5.27
CA ALA A 71 -6.48 6.36 5.16
C ALA A 71 -5.11 5.83 4.78
N GLU A 72 -4.76 4.68 5.34
CA GLU A 72 -3.53 3.98 4.98
C GLU A 72 -3.74 3.13 3.74
N VAL A 73 -2.79 3.18 2.79
CA VAL A 73 -2.67 2.16 1.75
C VAL A 73 -1.53 1.22 2.10
N SER A 74 -1.75 -0.06 1.90
CA SER A 74 -0.78 -1.10 2.24
C SER A 74 -0.95 -2.32 1.32
N ARG A 75 -0.07 -3.30 1.50
CA ARG A 75 -0.11 -4.57 0.78
C ARG A 75 -0.25 -4.39 -0.73
N VAL A 76 0.60 -3.53 -1.29
CA VAL A 76 0.70 -3.36 -2.74
C VAL A 76 1.53 -4.51 -3.29
N GLY A 77 0.96 -5.27 -4.20
CA GLY A 77 1.66 -6.39 -4.83
C GLY A 77 1.33 -6.48 -6.31
N VAL A 78 2.34 -6.74 -7.12
CA VAL A 78 2.22 -6.96 -8.56
C VAL A 78 2.99 -8.23 -8.90
N TYR A 79 2.36 -9.16 -9.62
CA TYR A 79 3.06 -10.35 -10.09
C TYR A 79 4.31 -9.93 -10.88
N GLN A 80 5.42 -10.65 -10.71
CA GLN A 80 6.69 -10.31 -11.33
C GLN A 80 6.57 -10.17 -12.85
N GLU A 81 5.78 -11.01 -13.49
CA GLU A 81 5.54 -10.95 -14.93
C GLU A 81 4.87 -9.66 -15.40
N PHE A 82 4.20 -8.94 -14.50
CA PHE A 82 3.52 -7.67 -14.79
C PHE A 82 4.25 -6.45 -14.22
N GLN A 83 5.40 -6.62 -13.57
CA GLN A 83 6.16 -5.51 -13.01
C GLN A 83 6.77 -4.62 -14.10
N ASN A 84 7.12 -3.39 -13.73
CA ASN A 84 7.70 -2.37 -14.62
C ASN A 84 6.77 -1.94 -15.77
N GLN A 85 5.48 -2.10 -15.59
CA GLN A 85 4.43 -1.68 -16.54
C GLN A 85 3.51 -0.60 -15.96
N GLY A 86 3.87 -0.04 -14.82
CA GLY A 86 3.08 1.02 -14.17
C GLY A 86 1.85 0.55 -13.41
N ILE A 87 1.70 -0.74 -13.16
CA ILE A 87 0.49 -1.29 -12.51
C ILE A 87 0.36 -0.83 -11.06
N ALA A 88 1.44 -0.88 -10.28
CA ALA A 88 1.42 -0.39 -8.89
C ALA A 88 1.01 1.09 -8.82
N ARG A 89 1.53 1.90 -9.73
CA ARG A 89 1.17 3.32 -9.82
C ARG A 89 -0.30 3.52 -10.16
N LYS A 90 -0.81 2.79 -11.14
CA LYS A 90 -2.22 2.87 -11.55
C LYS A 90 -3.14 2.45 -10.41
N LEU A 91 -2.79 1.40 -9.69
CA LEU A 91 -3.53 0.96 -8.50
C LEU A 91 -3.57 2.06 -7.44
N LEU A 92 -2.42 2.64 -7.14
CA LEU A 92 -2.33 3.70 -6.13
C LEU A 92 -3.15 4.94 -6.54
N VAL A 93 -3.02 5.38 -7.78
CA VAL A 93 -3.80 6.52 -8.30
C VAL A 93 -5.30 6.23 -8.24
N GLY A 94 -5.71 5.04 -8.65
CA GLY A 94 -7.13 4.64 -8.59
C GLY A 94 -7.68 4.59 -7.17
N VAL A 95 -6.90 4.08 -6.22
CA VAL A 95 -7.31 4.04 -4.81
C VAL A 95 -7.36 5.45 -4.22
N MET A 96 -6.45 6.34 -4.59
CA MET A 96 -6.51 7.74 -4.15
C MET A 96 -7.78 8.43 -4.62
N GLU A 97 -8.20 8.19 -5.87
CA GLU A 97 -9.47 8.72 -6.37
C GLU A 97 -10.66 8.17 -5.59
N GLU A 98 -10.65 6.86 -5.32
CA GLU A 98 -11.70 6.22 -4.52
C GLU A 98 -11.76 6.76 -3.09
N LEU A 99 -10.62 6.94 -2.45
CA LEU A 99 -10.54 7.53 -1.12
C LEU A 99 -11.10 8.95 -1.10
N LYS A 100 -10.78 9.74 -2.10
CA LYS A 100 -11.34 11.09 -2.24
C LYS A 100 -12.86 11.04 -2.38
N ASN A 101 -13.39 10.12 -3.18
CA ASN A 101 -14.83 9.93 -3.34
C ASN A 101 -15.52 9.48 -2.05
N ARG A 102 -14.81 8.76 -1.19
CA ARG A 102 -15.31 8.34 0.13
C ARG A 102 -15.21 9.44 1.20
N GLY A 103 -14.68 10.61 0.86
CA GLY A 103 -14.57 11.74 1.76
C GLY A 103 -13.26 11.83 2.54
N TYR A 104 -12.27 11.01 2.22
CA TYR A 104 -10.95 11.11 2.83
C TYR A 104 -10.20 12.34 2.32
N ARG A 105 -9.42 12.96 3.19
CA ARG A 105 -8.67 14.17 2.88
C ARG A 105 -7.19 13.94 2.66
N ALA A 106 -6.68 12.79 3.08
CA ALA A 106 -5.29 12.41 2.90
C ALA A 106 -5.15 10.91 2.78
N VAL A 107 -4.04 10.49 2.21
CA VAL A 107 -3.59 9.10 2.16
C VAL A 107 -2.19 9.04 2.77
N HIS A 108 -1.92 7.99 3.53
CA HIS A 108 -0.61 7.78 4.14
C HIS A 108 -0.17 6.33 3.96
N LEU A 109 1.13 6.11 4.05
CA LEU A 109 1.71 4.78 3.90
C LEU A 109 3.09 4.71 4.53
N LEU A 110 3.53 3.49 4.80
CA LEU A 110 4.89 3.19 5.21
C LEU A 110 5.63 2.58 4.03
N VAL A 111 6.88 2.97 3.86
CA VAL A 111 7.76 2.38 2.87
C VAL A 111 9.09 2.01 3.51
N ALA A 112 9.54 0.77 3.29
CA ALA A 112 10.83 0.33 3.82
C ALA A 112 11.94 1.25 3.30
N LYS A 113 12.84 1.65 4.20
CA LYS A 113 13.90 2.64 3.87
C LYS A 113 14.82 2.20 2.74
N ASP A 114 15.01 0.90 2.56
CA ASP A 114 15.86 0.34 1.51
C ASP A 114 15.12 0.11 0.18
N ASN A 115 13.81 0.31 0.13
CA ASN A 115 13.03 0.13 -1.09
C ASN A 115 13.11 1.36 -1.99
N VAL A 116 14.25 1.56 -2.62
CA VAL A 116 14.58 2.73 -3.46
C VAL A 116 13.59 2.90 -4.61
N LYS A 117 13.14 1.79 -5.21
CA LYS A 117 12.19 1.81 -6.33
C LYS A 117 10.84 2.41 -5.92
N ALA A 118 10.32 1.99 -4.77
CA ALA A 118 9.06 2.52 -4.23
C ALA A 118 9.21 3.99 -3.84
N LEU A 119 10.33 4.35 -3.19
CA LEU A 119 10.60 5.74 -2.82
C LEU A 119 10.55 6.69 -4.03
N ARG A 120 11.16 6.29 -5.14
CA ARG A 120 11.14 7.08 -6.38
C ARG A 120 9.71 7.24 -6.93
N SER A 121 8.91 6.19 -6.88
CA SER A 121 7.53 6.22 -7.34
C SER A 121 6.67 7.18 -6.51
N TYR A 122 6.82 7.14 -5.18
CA TYR A 122 6.07 8.03 -4.30
C TYR A 122 6.49 9.49 -4.44
N ASP A 123 7.79 9.75 -4.62
CA ASP A 123 8.28 11.10 -4.88
C ASP A 123 7.68 11.68 -6.18
N LYS A 124 7.57 10.87 -7.23
CA LYS A 124 6.95 11.29 -8.50
C LYS A 124 5.46 11.58 -8.35
N LEU A 125 4.78 10.96 -7.40
CA LEU A 125 3.37 11.18 -7.11
C LEU A 125 3.14 12.30 -6.09
N ASN A 126 4.19 13.02 -5.73
CA ASN A 126 4.15 14.15 -4.79
C ASN A 126 3.76 13.76 -3.37
N PHE A 127 4.11 12.55 -2.94
CA PHE A 127 4.05 12.20 -1.53
C PHE A 127 5.13 12.94 -0.77
N GLU A 128 4.82 13.31 0.46
CA GLU A 128 5.72 14.00 1.35
C GLU A 128 6.23 13.06 2.44
N ASN A 129 7.53 13.04 2.68
CA ASN A 129 8.11 12.30 3.79
C ASN A 129 7.87 13.09 5.08
N VAL A 130 7.06 12.56 5.96
CA VAL A 130 6.66 13.24 7.20
C VAL A 130 7.30 12.64 8.45
N GLY A 131 8.09 11.58 8.31
CA GLY A 131 8.75 10.97 9.45
C GLY A 131 9.28 9.58 9.16
N GLU A 132 9.70 8.92 10.23
CA GLU A 132 10.21 7.56 10.19
C GLU A 132 9.73 6.77 11.41
N CYS A 133 9.73 5.45 11.28
CA CYS A 133 9.38 4.58 12.40
C CYS A 133 10.05 3.21 12.26
N GLU A 134 10.09 2.48 13.37
CA GLU A 134 10.47 1.08 13.39
C GLU A 134 9.27 0.26 13.82
N LEU A 135 8.84 -0.66 12.97
CA LEU A 135 7.75 -1.59 13.25
C LEU A 135 8.14 -2.97 12.75
N TRP A 136 7.77 -4.00 13.50
CA TRP A 136 7.97 -5.40 13.13
C TRP A 136 9.43 -5.74 12.76
N GLY A 137 10.40 -5.06 13.41
CA GLY A 137 11.81 -5.27 13.15
C GLY A 137 12.36 -4.61 11.89
N HIS A 138 11.59 -3.74 11.25
CA HIS A 138 11.97 -3.03 10.02
C HIS A 138 11.89 -1.52 10.21
N MET A 139 12.74 -0.80 9.47
CA MET A 139 12.75 0.66 9.44
C MET A 139 11.98 1.17 8.24
N TYR A 140 11.07 2.13 8.48
CA TYR A 140 10.21 2.70 7.45
C TYR A 140 10.30 4.22 7.42
N TRP A 141 10.14 4.77 6.21
CA TRP A 141 9.72 6.16 6.04
C TRP A 141 8.21 6.25 6.07
N CYS A 142 7.71 7.34 6.63
CA CYS A 142 6.27 7.65 6.66
C CYS A 142 5.99 8.67 5.55
N TYR A 143 5.15 8.31 4.61
CA TYR A 143 4.75 9.18 3.51
C TYR A 143 3.28 9.54 3.58
N GLU A 144 2.97 10.78 3.25
CA GLU A 144 1.61 11.30 3.32
C GLU A 144 1.35 12.21 2.12
N LYS A 145 0.10 12.23 1.65
CA LYS A 145 -0.32 13.07 0.53
C LYS A 145 -1.74 13.58 0.76
N ALA A 146 -1.96 14.87 0.54
CA ALA A 146 -3.29 15.46 0.51
C ALA A 146 -4.06 14.97 -0.74
N LEU A 147 -5.33 14.67 -0.55
CA LEU A 147 -6.22 14.27 -1.63
C LEU A 147 -7.04 15.43 -2.19
#